data_1eb8e7714e247959531246e1a42c576b
#
_entry.id   1eb8e7714e247959531246e1a42c576b
#
_cell.length_a   1.000
_cell.length_b   1.000
_cell.length_c   1.000
_cell.angle_alpha   90.00
_cell.angle_beta   90.00
_cell.angle_gamma   90.00
#
_symmetry.space_group_name_H-M   'P 1'
#
loop_
_entity.id
_entity.type
_entity.pdbx_description
1 polymer ?
#
loop_
_entity_poly.entity_id
_entity_poly.type
_entity_poly.pdbx_seq_one_letter_code
_entity_poly.pdbx_strand_id
1 'polypeptide(L)'
;LLKGEGELAVAAHPILVVEDEFLIALDIVAALEQADIAVAGPASTVHDALAAIERGPLRGALLDAHLGGESAGRIADALKARGIPFAFVSGYGRESLPEAYRKAPLVRKPFTDRDLLAAIAGF
;
A
#
# COMPACT_ATOMS: atom_id res chain seq x y z
N LEU A 1 -18.07 20.86 -0.34
CA LEU A 1 -17.41 20.48 0.93
C LEU A 1 -16.37 21.51 1.32
N LEU A 2 -16.26 21.75 2.60
CA LEU A 2 -15.12 22.46 3.16
C LEU A 2 -13.87 21.58 3.00
N LYS A 3 -12.71 22.21 2.81
CA LYS A 3 -11.46 21.50 2.59
C LYS A 3 -11.17 20.45 3.68
N GLY A 4 -11.35 20.84 4.96
CA GLY A 4 -11.13 19.94 6.08
C GLY A 4 -12.05 18.73 6.09
N GLU A 5 -13.30 18.89 5.66
CA GLU A 5 -14.25 17.76 5.56
C GLU A 5 -13.82 16.77 4.49
N GLY A 6 -13.34 17.25 3.34
CA GLY A 6 -12.81 16.39 2.27
C GLY A 6 -11.58 15.61 2.71
N GLU A 7 -10.67 16.26 3.42
CA GLU A 7 -9.46 15.63 3.95
C GLU A 7 -9.80 14.55 4.98
N LEU A 8 -10.74 14.80 5.90
CA LEU A 8 -11.20 13.83 6.88
C LEU A 8 -11.88 12.63 6.22
N ALA A 9 -12.69 12.86 5.16
CA ALA A 9 -13.33 11.78 4.43
C ALA A 9 -12.29 10.86 3.75
N VAL A 10 -11.26 11.44 3.13
CA VAL A 10 -10.16 10.66 2.50
C VAL A 10 -9.39 9.89 3.57
N ALA A 11 -9.09 10.51 4.71
CA ALA A 11 -8.36 9.85 5.79
C ALA A 11 -9.13 8.66 6.39
N ALA A 12 -10.46 8.64 6.27
CA ALA A 12 -11.29 7.53 6.73
C ALA A 12 -11.31 6.36 5.73
N HIS A 13 -10.89 6.56 4.48
CA HIS A 13 -10.80 5.49 3.51
C HIS A 13 -9.69 4.49 3.88
N PRO A 14 -9.86 3.21 3.56
CA PRO A 14 -8.87 2.21 3.97
C PRO A 14 -7.57 2.29 3.16
N ILE A 15 -6.52 1.76 3.77
CA ILE A 15 -5.24 1.49 3.11
C ILE A 15 -5.30 0.05 2.58
N LEU A 16 -5.03 -0.12 1.30
CA LEU A 16 -4.88 -1.45 0.71
C LEU A 16 -3.52 -2.03 1.07
N VAL A 17 -3.52 -3.25 1.60
CA VAL A 17 -2.29 -4.00 1.89
C VAL A 17 -2.16 -5.13 0.88
N VAL A 18 -1.05 -5.16 0.15
CA VAL A 18 -0.75 -6.20 -0.86
C VAL A 18 0.55 -6.88 -0.46
N GLU A 19 0.45 -8.14 -0.04
CA GLU A 19 1.58 -8.93 0.45
C GLU A 19 1.21 -10.41 0.35
N ASP A 20 2.06 -11.23 -0.25
CA ASP A 20 1.81 -12.66 -0.40
C ASP A 20 2.32 -13.50 0.78
N GLU A 21 3.24 -12.98 1.58
CA GLU A 21 3.70 -13.66 2.79
C GLU A 21 2.73 -13.38 3.95
N PHE A 22 2.02 -14.41 4.38
CA PHE A 22 0.94 -14.30 5.37
C PHE A 22 1.36 -13.61 6.66
N LEU A 23 2.50 -13.99 7.24
CA LEU A 23 2.95 -13.41 8.51
C LEU A 23 3.32 -11.94 8.37
N ILE A 24 3.91 -11.55 7.24
CA ILE A 24 4.24 -10.15 6.98
C ILE A 24 2.96 -9.35 6.78
N ALA A 25 1.99 -9.89 6.04
CA ALA A 25 0.70 -9.24 5.85
C ALA A 25 0.00 -8.99 7.20
N LEU A 26 0.03 -9.96 8.12
CA LEU A 26 -0.53 -9.81 9.45
C LEU A 26 0.17 -8.70 10.25
N ASP A 27 1.49 -8.61 10.17
CA ASP A 27 2.26 -7.57 10.86
C ASP A 27 1.86 -6.18 10.35
N ILE A 28 1.73 -6.02 9.04
CA ILE A 28 1.32 -4.75 8.44
C ILE A 28 -0.10 -4.39 8.90
N VAL A 29 -1.03 -5.32 8.78
CA VAL A 29 -2.43 -5.10 9.18
C VAL A 29 -2.51 -4.72 10.66
N ALA A 30 -1.80 -5.44 11.52
CA ALA A 30 -1.79 -5.16 12.97
C ALA A 30 -1.27 -3.75 13.27
N ALA A 31 -0.20 -3.32 12.61
CA ALA A 31 0.36 -1.98 12.80
C ALA A 31 -0.66 -0.89 12.42
N LEU A 32 -1.37 -1.07 11.31
CA LEU A 32 -2.38 -0.13 10.85
C LEU A 32 -3.58 -0.09 11.78
N GLU A 33 -4.09 -1.26 12.17
CA GLU A 33 -5.26 -1.34 13.05
C GLU A 33 -4.97 -0.76 14.43
N GLN A 34 -3.77 -0.96 14.97
CA GLN A 34 -3.36 -0.37 16.24
C GLN A 34 -3.30 1.16 16.17
N ALA A 35 -3.12 1.72 14.99
CA ALA A 35 -3.14 3.16 14.76
C ALA A 35 -4.51 3.67 14.33
N ASP A 36 -5.56 2.86 14.45
CA ASP A 36 -6.94 3.18 14.06
C ASP A 36 -7.08 3.51 12.56
N ILE A 37 -6.27 2.86 11.73
CA ILE A 37 -6.32 3.01 10.28
C ILE A 37 -7.07 1.82 9.69
N ALA A 38 -8.12 2.11 8.91
CA ALA A 38 -8.88 1.08 8.23
C ALA A 38 -8.03 0.38 7.15
N VAL A 39 -8.21 -0.93 7.02
CA VAL A 39 -7.43 -1.76 6.10
C VAL A 39 -8.35 -2.43 5.09
N ALA A 40 -7.95 -2.40 3.81
CA ALA A 40 -8.53 -3.21 2.75
C ALA A 40 -7.55 -4.35 2.42
N GLY A 41 -8.05 -5.55 2.19
CA GLY A 41 -7.23 -6.73 2.00
C GLY A 41 -6.93 -7.43 3.33
N PRO A 42 -5.79 -8.13 3.48
CA PRO A 42 -4.68 -8.14 2.53
C PRO A 42 -4.98 -8.89 1.24
N ALA A 43 -4.47 -8.38 0.13
CA ALA A 43 -4.50 -9.07 -1.15
C ALA A 43 -3.15 -9.77 -1.34
N SER A 44 -3.17 -11.02 -1.77
CA SER A 44 -1.96 -11.82 -1.93
C SER A 44 -1.53 -12.00 -3.38
N THR A 45 -2.33 -11.53 -4.33
CA THR A 45 -2.07 -11.65 -5.76
C THR A 45 -2.33 -10.34 -6.47
N VAL A 46 -1.76 -10.20 -7.67
CA VAL A 46 -2.04 -9.05 -8.53
C VAL A 46 -3.53 -8.97 -8.85
N HIS A 47 -4.16 -10.10 -9.18
CA HIS A 47 -5.58 -10.17 -9.48
C HIS A 47 -6.45 -9.63 -8.33
N ASP A 48 -6.21 -10.10 -7.12
CA ASP A 48 -7.00 -9.68 -5.95
C ASP A 48 -6.76 -8.21 -5.61
N ALA A 49 -5.52 -7.73 -5.77
CA ALA A 49 -5.20 -6.33 -5.55
C ALA A 49 -5.94 -5.41 -6.53
N LEU A 50 -5.95 -5.78 -7.82
CA LEU A 50 -6.68 -5.01 -8.84
C LEU A 50 -8.18 -5.00 -8.56
N ALA A 51 -8.74 -6.13 -8.12
CA ALA A 51 -10.15 -6.19 -7.73
C ALA A 51 -10.46 -5.28 -6.54
N ALA A 52 -9.57 -5.24 -5.55
CA ALA A 52 -9.74 -4.37 -4.39
C ALA A 52 -9.71 -2.88 -4.77
N ILE A 53 -8.84 -2.50 -5.72
CA ILE A 53 -8.77 -1.12 -6.21
C ILE A 53 -10.09 -0.71 -6.88
N GLU A 54 -10.76 -1.62 -7.57
CA GLU A 54 -12.03 -1.33 -8.24
C GLU A 54 -13.22 -1.24 -7.29
N ARG A 55 -13.15 -1.88 -6.11
CA ARG A 55 -14.30 -1.97 -5.20
C ARG A 55 -14.68 -0.66 -4.52
N GLY A 56 -13.78 0.26 -4.40
CA GLY A 56 -14.11 1.49 -3.71
C GLY A 56 -12.92 2.37 -3.44
N PRO A 57 -13.16 3.54 -2.81
CA PRO A 57 -12.11 4.51 -2.57
C PRO A 57 -11.07 3.99 -1.57
N LEU A 58 -9.81 4.30 -1.83
CA LEU A 58 -8.69 3.97 -0.97
C LEU A 58 -7.94 5.24 -0.60
N ARG A 59 -7.48 5.31 0.65
CA ARG A 59 -6.59 6.38 1.09
C ARG A 59 -5.20 6.24 0.47
N GLY A 60 -4.76 4.99 0.28
CA GLY A 60 -3.45 4.67 -0.25
C GLY A 60 -3.23 3.18 -0.27
N ALA A 61 -2.03 2.74 -0.60
CA ALA A 61 -1.68 1.32 -0.62
C ALA A 61 -0.24 1.07 -0.20
N LEU A 62 -0.01 -0.09 0.42
CA LEU A 62 1.31 -0.63 0.72
C LEU A 62 1.48 -1.89 -0.11
N LEU A 63 2.48 -1.92 -0.98
CA LEU A 63 2.67 -2.95 -1.99
C LEU A 63 3.99 -3.70 -1.80
N ASP A 64 3.94 -5.02 -1.63
CA ASP A 64 5.13 -5.83 -1.85
C ASP A 64 5.54 -5.70 -3.32
N ALA A 65 6.81 -5.48 -3.58
CA ALA A 65 7.32 -5.29 -4.94
C ALA A 65 7.20 -6.56 -5.80
N HIS A 66 7.20 -7.73 -5.18
CA HIS A 66 7.14 -9.03 -5.86
C HIS A 66 6.07 -9.91 -5.23
N LEU A 67 5.11 -10.36 -6.01
CA LEU A 67 3.99 -11.19 -5.57
C LEU A 67 4.04 -12.54 -6.29
N GLY A 68 4.59 -13.57 -5.63
CA GLY A 68 4.62 -14.91 -6.19
C GLY A 68 5.27 -14.99 -7.57
N GLY A 69 6.33 -14.21 -7.80
CA GLY A 69 7.01 -14.14 -9.09
C GLY A 69 6.45 -13.08 -10.05
N GLU A 70 5.34 -12.44 -9.71
CA GLU A 70 4.80 -11.34 -10.51
C GLU A 70 5.25 -9.98 -9.96
N SER A 71 5.51 -9.04 -10.87
CA SER A 71 5.83 -7.67 -10.49
C SER A 71 4.57 -6.93 -10.02
N ALA A 72 4.73 -6.05 -9.05
CA ALA A 72 3.66 -5.16 -8.60
C ALA A 72 3.42 -3.97 -9.54
N GLY A 73 4.10 -3.90 -10.69
CA GLY A 73 3.99 -2.78 -11.63
C GLY A 73 2.56 -2.50 -12.09
N ARG A 74 1.79 -3.54 -12.41
CA ARG A 74 0.38 -3.39 -12.84
C ARG A 74 -0.49 -2.78 -11.74
N ILE A 75 -0.22 -3.15 -10.49
CA ILE A 75 -0.96 -2.61 -9.34
C ILE A 75 -0.63 -1.13 -9.17
N ALA A 76 0.66 -0.79 -9.24
CA ALA A 76 1.12 0.59 -9.15
C ALA A 76 0.53 1.46 -10.27
N ASP A 77 0.48 0.93 -11.49
CA ASP A 77 -0.12 1.62 -12.63
C ASP A 77 -1.61 1.91 -12.38
N ALA A 78 -2.34 0.94 -11.86
CA ALA A 78 -3.77 1.10 -11.56
C ALA A 78 -4.01 2.15 -10.47
N LEU A 79 -3.18 2.16 -9.43
CA LEU A 79 -3.25 3.15 -8.35
C LEU A 79 -2.94 4.55 -8.87
N LYS A 80 -1.88 4.67 -9.66
CA LYS A 80 -1.47 5.95 -10.26
C LYS A 80 -2.56 6.52 -11.15
N ALA A 81 -3.19 5.68 -11.97
CA ALA A 81 -4.27 6.10 -12.87
C ALA A 81 -5.45 6.69 -12.09
N ARG A 82 -5.64 6.29 -10.84
CA ARG A 82 -6.73 6.79 -9.98
C ARG A 82 -6.27 7.86 -8.99
N GLY A 83 -5.02 8.28 -9.06
CA GLY A 83 -4.48 9.26 -8.13
C GLY A 83 -4.35 8.78 -6.69
N ILE A 84 -4.25 7.45 -6.48
CA ILE A 84 -4.10 6.85 -5.16
C ILE A 84 -2.63 6.73 -4.82
N PRO A 85 -2.15 7.36 -3.72
CA PRO A 85 -0.76 7.27 -3.33
C PRO A 85 -0.41 5.87 -2.81
N PHE A 86 0.86 5.47 -2.97
CA PHE A 86 1.32 4.17 -2.50
C PHE A 86 2.79 4.20 -2.14
N ALA A 87 3.21 3.21 -1.36
CA ALA A 87 4.60 2.94 -1.04
C ALA A 87 4.87 1.45 -1.26
N PHE A 88 6.07 1.13 -1.72
CA PHE A 88 6.51 -0.26 -1.79
C PHE A 88 7.06 -0.70 -0.44
N VAL A 89 6.90 -1.99 -0.15
CA VAL A 89 7.51 -2.66 1.00
C VAL A 89 8.35 -3.80 0.43
N SER A 90 9.67 -3.79 0.66
CA SER A 90 10.57 -4.75 0.02
C SER A 90 11.76 -5.08 0.90
N GLY A 91 12.23 -6.32 0.80
CA GLY A 91 13.50 -6.75 1.41
C GLY A 91 14.72 -6.29 0.63
N TYR A 92 14.53 -5.76 -0.56
CA TYR A 92 15.58 -5.33 -1.47
C TYR A 92 15.55 -3.83 -1.67
N GLY A 93 16.59 -3.28 -2.30
CA GLY A 93 16.68 -1.85 -2.57
C GLY A 93 15.82 -1.40 -3.76
N ARG A 94 15.94 -0.12 -4.10
CA ARG A 94 15.15 0.50 -5.18
C ARG A 94 15.36 -0.14 -6.53
N GLU A 95 16.51 -0.75 -6.75
CA GLU A 95 16.84 -1.46 -7.98
C GLU A 95 15.94 -2.67 -8.24
N SER A 96 15.27 -3.18 -7.21
CA SER A 96 14.32 -4.29 -7.32
C SER A 96 12.90 -3.83 -7.66
N LEU A 97 12.62 -2.53 -7.58
CA LEU A 97 11.31 -1.98 -7.90
C LEU A 97 11.08 -1.97 -9.41
N PRO A 98 9.81 -1.97 -9.87
CA PRO A 98 9.52 -1.76 -11.28
C PRO A 98 10.21 -0.48 -11.77
N GLU A 99 10.79 -0.52 -12.97
CA GLU A 99 11.64 0.57 -13.48
C GLU A 99 10.97 1.94 -13.40
N ALA A 100 9.70 2.02 -13.74
CA ALA A 100 8.95 3.26 -13.70
C ALA A 100 8.77 3.83 -12.28
N TYR A 101 9.01 3.01 -11.25
CA TYR A 101 8.72 3.36 -9.85
C TYR A 101 9.96 3.32 -8.94
N ARG A 102 11.15 3.37 -9.50
CA ARG A 102 12.39 3.32 -8.70
C ARG A 102 12.56 4.49 -7.74
N LYS A 103 11.85 5.57 -7.97
CA LYS A 103 11.85 6.75 -7.07
C LYS A 103 10.65 6.81 -6.14
N ALA A 104 9.77 5.82 -6.18
CA ALA A 104 8.60 5.77 -5.32
C ALA A 104 9.01 5.57 -3.85
N PRO A 105 8.13 5.93 -2.90
CA PRO A 105 8.39 5.65 -1.49
C PRO A 105 8.62 4.16 -1.25
N LEU A 106 9.61 3.84 -0.44
CA LEU A 106 10.01 2.46 -0.15
C LEU A 106 10.22 2.27 1.34
N VAL A 107 9.54 1.26 1.89
CA VAL A 107 9.76 0.76 3.23
C VAL A 107 10.57 -0.53 3.14
N ARG A 108 11.74 -0.56 3.78
CA ARG A 108 12.63 -1.72 3.75
C ARG A 108 12.22 -2.74 4.80
N LYS A 109 12.21 -4.02 4.41
CA LYS A 109 12.07 -5.15 5.35
C LYS A 109 13.43 -5.49 5.96
N PRO A 110 13.53 -5.79 7.26
CA PRO A 110 12.45 -5.73 8.23
C PRO A 110 12.09 -4.29 8.59
N PHE A 111 10.80 -4.04 8.79
CA PHE A 111 10.29 -2.70 9.12
C PHE A 111 9.79 -2.65 10.56
N THR A 112 9.67 -1.43 11.09
CA THR A 112 8.97 -1.16 12.35
C THR A 112 7.59 -0.58 12.04
N ASP A 113 6.71 -0.57 13.04
CA ASP A 113 5.41 0.12 12.91
C ASP A 113 5.60 1.60 12.54
N ARG A 114 6.62 2.23 13.14
CA ARG A 114 6.98 3.63 12.83
C ARG A 114 7.30 3.82 11.35
N ASP A 115 8.06 2.90 10.74
CA ASP A 115 8.41 2.98 9.32
C ASP A 115 7.16 2.96 8.44
N LEU A 116 6.21 2.08 8.75
CA LEU A 116 4.96 1.97 8.00
C LEU A 116 4.10 3.23 8.16
N LEU A 117 3.94 3.70 9.39
CA LEU A 117 3.12 4.87 9.68
C LEU A 117 3.72 6.14 9.07
N ALA A 118 5.05 6.26 9.04
CA ALA A 118 5.72 7.38 8.39
C ALA A 118 5.45 7.40 6.88
N ALA A 119 5.45 6.24 6.23
CA ALA A 119 5.13 6.15 4.80
C ALA A 119 3.68 6.57 4.54
N ILE A 120 2.74 6.12 5.38
CA ILE A 120 1.31 6.45 5.25
C ILE A 120 1.05 7.93 5.51
N ALA A 121 1.79 8.56 6.41
CA ALA A 121 1.64 9.98 6.70
C ALA A 121 1.89 10.86 5.47
N GLY A 122 2.66 10.35 4.50
CA GLY A 122 2.92 11.05 3.23
C GLY A 122 1.83 10.89 2.17
N PHE A 123 0.82 10.08 2.46
CA PHE A 123 -0.26 9.79 1.49
C PHE A 123 -1.27 10.93 1.39
#